data_0dc845b7cf91a2634e4ce5cd9e2a4c81
#
_entry.id   0dc845b7cf91a2634e4ce5cd9e2a4c81
#
_cell.length_a   1.000
_cell.length_b   1.000
_cell.length_c   1.000
_cell.angle_alpha   90.00
_cell.angle_beta   90.00
_cell.angle_gamma   90.00
#
_symmetry.space_group_name_H-M   'P 1'
#
loop_
_entity.id
_entity.type
_entity.pdbx_description
1 polymer ?
#
loop_
_entity_poly.entity_id
_entity_poly.type
_entity_poly.pdbx_seq_one_letter_code
_entity_poly.pdbx_strand_id
1 'polypeptide(L)'
;PRYSMHECIQRGLSYSVPLKARLKLYCTDVEHEDFETIVQDVFLGSIPYMTPSGTFIINGAERVIVSQLHRSPGVFFGQSFHANGTKLYSARVIPFKGSWIEFATDINNVMYAYIDRKKKLPVTTLFRAIGYQGDKEILEIFDLAEEIKVTKAGLKKVLNRKLAARVLRTWFEDFVDEDTGEVISIE
;
A
#
# COMPACT_ATOMS: atom_id res chain seq x y z
N PRO A 1 25.90 -30.03 -4.80
CA PRO A 1 27.09 -29.35 -4.24
C PRO A 1 28.38 -29.88 -4.86
N ARG A 2 29.35 -28.99 -5.03
CA ARG A 2 30.66 -29.37 -5.60
C ARG A 2 31.54 -30.15 -4.58
N TYR A 3 31.38 -29.79 -3.31
CA TYR A 3 32.13 -30.37 -2.19
C TYR A 3 31.15 -31.01 -1.20
N SER A 4 31.63 -32.00 -0.45
CA SER A 4 30.88 -32.60 0.64
C SER A 4 30.74 -31.63 1.83
N MET A 5 29.81 -31.90 2.74
CA MET A 5 29.63 -31.09 3.95
C MET A 5 30.91 -31.03 4.77
N HIS A 6 31.59 -32.18 4.94
CA HIS A 6 32.81 -32.28 5.73
C HIS A 6 33.99 -31.51 5.11
N GLU A 7 34.13 -31.58 3.79
CA GLU A 7 35.12 -30.77 3.07
C GLU A 7 34.88 -29.28 3.18
N CYS A 8 33.61 -28.86 3.14
CA CYS A 8 33.27 -27.45 3.32
C CYS A 8 33.66 -26.92 4.70
N ILE A 9 33.46 -27.72 5.75
CA ILE A 9 33.88 -27.36 7.12
C ILE A 9 35.40 -27.27 7.21
N GLN A 10 36.11 -28.29 6.71
CA GLN A 10 37.57 -28.33 6.80
C GLN A 10 38.28 -27.22 6.01
N ARG A 11 37.72 -26.87 4.85
CA ARG A 11 38.29 -25.87 3.93
C ARG A 11 37.78 -24.46 4.13
N GLY A 12 36.85 -24.24 5.07
CA GLY A 12 36.21 -22.92 5.27
C GLY A 12 35.30 -22.48 4.12
N LEU A 13 34.69 -23.44 3.42
CA LEU A 13 33.81 -23.18 2.28
C LEU A 13 32.32 -23.18 2.66
N SER A 14 31.49 -22.63 1.81
CA SER A 14 30.03 -22.70 1.95
C SER A 14 29.48 -23.91 1.19
N TYR A 15 28.62 -24.70 1.84
CA TYR A 15 27.90 -25.80 1.23
C TYR A 15 26.71 -25.25 0.42
N SER A 16 26.87 -25.19 -0.89
CA SER A 16 25.93 -24.53 -1.78
C SER A 16 25.77 -25.26 -3.10
N VAL A 17 24.68 -24.94 -3.81
CA VAL A 17 24.38 -25.41 -5.16
C VAL A 17 24.31 -24.22 -6.11
N PRO A 18 24.81 -24.37 -7.35
CA PRO A 18 24.68 -23.33 -8.35
C PRO A 18 23.25 -23.25 -8.86
N LEU A 19 22.70 -22.03 -8.91
CA LEU A 19 21.45 -21.73 -9.58
C LEU A 19 21.75 -21.33 -11.02
N LYS A 20 21.19 -22.07 -11.98
CA LYS A 20 21.29 -21.76 -13.40
C LYS A 20 19.89 -21.60 -13.96
N ALA A 21 19.72 -20.64 -14.85
CA ALA A 21 18.49 -20.45 -15.62
C ALA A 21 18.77 -20.68 -17.10
N ARG A 22 17.92 -21.44 -17.75
CA ARG A 22 17.92 -21.56 -19.21
C ARG A 22 17.21 -20.35 -19.80
N LEU A 23 17.99 -19.45 -20.36
CA LEU A 23 17.48 -18.20 -20.95
C LEU A 23 17.41 -18.33 -22.47
N LYS A 24 16.36 -17.78 -23.02
CA LYS A 24 16.13 -17.66 -24.45
C LYS A 24 16.15 -16.18 -24.80
N LEU A 25 17.12 -15.78 -25.61
CA LEU A 25 17.22 -14.44 -26.17
C LEU A 25 16.64 -14.45 -27.57
N TYR A 26 15.65 -13.62 -27.82
CA TYR A 26 15.06 -13.40 -29.15
C TYR A 26 14.93 -11.90 -29.41
N CYS A 27 15.11 -11.51 -30.65
CA CYS A 27 14.90 -10.14 -31.08
C CYS A 27 13.41 -9.88 -31.33
N THR A 28 12.90 -8.75 -30.84
CA THR A 28 11.51 -8.30 -31.09
C THR A 28 11.45 -7.18 -32.12
N ASP A 29 12.59 -6.77 -32.67
CA ASP A 29 12.69 -5.71 -33.66
C ASP A 29 12.39 -6.27 -35.07
N VAL A 30 11.44 -5.65 -35.74
CA VAL A 30 10.99 -6.05 -37.10
C VAL A 30 12.09 -5.82 -38.16
N GLU A 31 13.02 -4.90 -37.90
CA GLU A 31 14.13 -4.63 -38.83
C GLU A 31 15.26 -5.67 -38.75
N HIS A 32 15.23 -6.56 -37.75
CA HIS A 32 16.27 -7.56 -37.49
C HIS A 32 15.67 -8.96 -37.34
N GLU A 33 14.80 -9.35 -38.27
CA GLU A 33 14.16 -10.71 -38.28
C GLU A 33 15.17 -11.86 -38.41
N ASP A 34 16.37 -11.60 -38.95
CA ASP A 34 17.42 -12.61 -39.15
C ASP A 34 18.19 -12.97 -37.89
N PHE A 35 17.82 -12.40 -36.71
CA PHE A 35 18.52 -12.65 -35.44
C PHE A 35 18.20 -14.07 -34.95
N GLU A 36 19.20 -14.96 -34.96
CA GLU A 36 19.03 -16.31 -34.45
C GLU A 36 18.71 -16.29 -32.94
N THR A 37 17.71 -17.06 -32.56
CA THR A 37 17.36 -17.23 -31.14
C THR A 37 18.46 -18.00 -30.42
N ILE A 38 19.07 -17.37 -29.43
CA ILE A 38 20.12 -17.94 -28.59
C ILE A 38 19.51 -18.54 -27.34
N VAL A 39 19.79 -19.82 -27.09
CA VAL A 39 19.36 -20.53 -25.87
C VAL A 39 20.59 -21.01 -25.12
N GLN A 40 20.78 -20.54 -23.88
CA GLN A 40 21.92 -20.97 -23.07
C GLN A 40 21.58 -21.00 -21.58
N ASP A 41 22.32 -21.82 -20.83
CA ASP A 41 22.24 -21.87 -19.38
C ASP A 41 23.14 -20.77 -18.78
N VAL A 42 22.52 -19.81 -18.09
CA VAL A 42 23.20 -18.69 -17.44
C VAL A 42 23.29 -18.96 -15.94
N PHE A 43 24.49 -18.84 -15.39
CA PHE A 43 24.70 -18.90 -13.94
C PHE A 43 24.20 -17.64 -13.28
N LEU A 44 23.24 -17.77 -12.33
CA LEU A 44 22.66 -16.64 -11.61
C LEU A 44 23.29 -16.41 -10.25
N GLY A 45 23.82 -17.48 -9.63
CA GLY A 45 24.39 -17.41 -8.31
C GLY A 45 24.45 -18.77 -7.63
N SER A 46 24.87 -18.78 -6.37
CA SER A 46 24.88 -19.99 -5.54
C SER A 46 23.90 -19.83 -4.39
N ILE A 47 23.15 -20.89 -4.11
CA ILE A 47 22.19 -20.94 -3.00
C ILE A 47 22.76 -21.89 -1.93
N PRO A 48 22.86 -21.48 -0.64
CA PRO A 48 23.20 -22.38 0.44
C PRO A 48 22.27 -23.58 0.46
N TYR A 49 22.83 -24.77 0.65
CA TYR A 49 22.07 -26.01 0.66
C TYR A 49 21.93 -26.53 2.07
N MET A 50 20.71 -26.88 2.48
CA MET A 50 20.44 -27.38 3.82
C MET A 50 21.02 -28.79 4.00
N THR A 51 21.63 -29.02 5.15
CA THR A 51 22.09 -30.34 5.56
C THR A 51 20.93 -31.21 6.05
N PRO A 52 21.07 -32.52 6.14
CA PRO A 52 20.03 -33.39 6.70
C PRO A 52 19.62 -33.07 8.14
N SER A 53 20.51 -32.43 8.91
CA SER A 53 20.24 -31.97 10.28
C SER A 53 19.53 -30.63 10.35
N GLY A 54 19.19 -30.01 9.22
CA GLY A 54 18.50 -28.73 9.17
C GLY A 54 19.40 -27.49 9.37
N THR A 55 20.70 -27.66 9.19
CA THR A 55 21.71 -26.62 9.33
C THR A 55 22.25 -26.18 7.97
N PHE A 56 22.95 -25.05 7.92
CA PHE A 56 23.67 -24.55 6.77
C PHE A 56 25.15 -24.38 7.09
N ILE A 57 26.03 -24.73 6.15
CA ILE A 57 27.46 -24.53 6.31
C ILE A 57 27.86 -23.30 5.50
N ILE A 58 28.25 -22.24 6.19
CA ILE A 58 28.64 -20.96 5.59
C ILE A 58 30.06 -20.63 6.04
N ASN A 59 30.98 -20.51 5.08
CA ASN A 59 32.41 -20.27 5.33
C ASN A 59 33.00 -21.24 6.36
N GLY A 60 32.63 -22.51 6.28
CA GLY A 60 33.09 -23.57 7.17
C GLY A 60 32.41 -23.63 8.54
N ALA A 61 31.53 -22.69 8.86
CA ALA A 61 30.76 -22.67 10.10
C ALA A 61 29.37 -23.24 9.90
N GLU A 62 28.98 -24.19 10.72
CA GLU A 62 27.62 -24.73 10.73
C GLU A 62 26.69 -23.76 11.45
N ARG A 63 25.62 -23.34 10.78
CA ARG A 63 24.70 -22.32 11.23
C ARG A 63 23.26 -22.81 11.16
N VAL A 64 22.41 -22.25 12.01
CA VAL A 64 20.98 -22.52 12.07
C VAL A 64 20.23 -21.20 11.86
N ILE A 65 19.18 -21.25 11.07
CA ILE A 65 18.25 -20.11 10.96
C ILE A 65 17.31 -20.16 12.15
N VAL A 66 17.37 -19.12 12.98
CA VAL A 66 16.47 -18.99 14.14
C VAL A 66 15.17 -18.30 13.74
N SER A 67 14.08 -18.73 14.36
CA SER A 67 12.79 -18.08 14.18
C SER A 67 12.80 -16.65 14.76
N GLN A 68 12.29 -15.70 13.99
CA GLN A 68 12.15 -14.32 14.43
C GLN A 68 10.70 -14.05 14.79
N LEU A 69 10.47 -13.41 15.95
CA LEU A 69 9.14 -12.94 16.31
C LEU A 69 8.75 -11.79 15.39
N HIS A 70 7.66 -11.97 14.66
CA HIS A 70 7.19 -11.04 13.66
C HIS A 70 5.76 -10.60 13.98
N ARG A 71 5.45 -9.32 13.84
CA ARG A 71 4.06 -8.86 13.93
C ARG A 71 3.26 -9.42 12.79
N SER A 72 2.10 -9.97 13.10
CA SER A 72 1.19 -10.51 12.09
C SER A 72 0.78 -9.42 11.09
N PRO A 73 0.78 -9.72 9.79
CA PRO A 73 0.17 -8.84 8.81
C PRO A 73 -1.33 -8.70 9.08
N GLY A 74 -1.88 -7.53 8.80
CA GLY A 74 -3.30 -7.27 8.98
C GLY A 74 -3.61 -5.83 9.31
N VAL A 75 -4.86 -5.58 9.67
CA VAL A 75 -5.37 -4.27 10.07
C VAL A 75 -5.71 -4.31 11.55
N PHE A 76 -5.17 -3.34 12.29
CA PHE A 76 -5.36 -3.22 13.73
C PHE A 76 -6.01 -1.87 14.02
N PHE A 77 -7.15 -1.92 14.71
CA PHE A 77 -7.90 -0.73 15.09
C PHE A 77 -7.54 -0.32 16.53
N GLY A 78 -7.47 0.98 16.77
CA GLY A 78 -7.19 1.54 18.07
C GLY A 78 -8.07 2.73 18.39
N GLN A 79 -8.24 2.99 19.68
CA GLN A 79 -8.93 4.16 20.20
C GLN A 79 -8.06 4.79 21.27
N SER A 80 -7.96 6.12 21.24
CA SER A 80 -7.28 6.92 22.26
C SER A 80 -8.16 8.11 22.67
N PHE A 81 -7.84 8.73 23.78
CA PHE A 81 -8.52 9.94 24.25
C PHE A 81 -7.54 11.11 24.21
N HIS A 82 -7.98 12.18 23.60
CA HIS A 82 -7.26 13.45 23.69
C HIS A 82 -7.44 14.05 25.09
N ALA A 83 -6.54 14.97 25.50
CA ALA A 83 -6.58 15.60 26.81
C ALA A 83 -7.90 16.34 27.12
N ASN A 84 -8.63 16.77 26.09
CA ASN A 84 -9.97 17.38 26.21
C ASN A 84 -11.13 16.35 26.29
N GLY A 85 -10.85 15.05 26.39
CA GLY A 85 -11.85 13.98 26.45
C GLY A 85 -12.39 13.52 25.10
N THR A 86 -11.98 14.10 23.99
CA THR A 86 -12.42 13.67 22.64
C THR A 86 -11.83 12.30 22.30
N LYS A 87 -12.67 11.40 21.82
CA LYS A 87 -12.25 10.08 21.31
C LYS A 87 -11.58 10.23 19.95
N LEU A 88 -10.39 9.68 19.82
CA LEU A 88 -9.63 9.63 18.58
C LEU A 88 -9.52 8.16 18.15
N TYR A 89 -9.71 7.92 16.87
CA TYR A 89 -9.65 6.58 16.28
C TYR A 89 -8.42 6.46 15.40
N SER A 90 -7.84 5.27 15.40
CA SER A 90 -6.73 4.94 14.52
C SER A 90 -6.91 3.55 13.93
N ALA A 91 -6.36 3.37 12.73
CA ALA A 91 -6.26 2.07 12.08
C ALA A 91 -4.85 1.91 11.52
N ARG A 92 -4.20 0.81 11.85
CA ARG A 92 -2.84 0.51 11.38
C ARG A 92 -2.86 -0.69 10.45
N VAL A 93 -2.38 -0.48 9.24
CA VAL A 93 -2.20 -1.54 8.24
C VAL A 93 -0.75 -1.99 8.27
N ILE A 94 -0.54 -3.26 8.62
CA ILE A 94 0.77 -3.89 8.69
C ILE A 94 0.85 -4.91 7.55
N PRO A 95 1.69 -4.69 6.53
CA PRO A 95 1.90 -5.66 5.45
C PRO A 95 2.86 -6.77 5.91
N PHE A 96 2.85 -7.90 5.19
CA PHE A 96 3.85 -8.94 5.38
C PHE A 96 5.27 -8.41 5.10
N LYS A 97 5.42 -7.64 4.04
CA LYS A 97 6.67 -6.99 3.63
C LYS A 97 6.35 -5.64 3.00
N GLY A 98 6.87 -4.57 3.57
CA GLY A 98 6.66 -3.19 3.07
C GLY A 98 6.46 -2.20 4.20
N SER A 99 6.08 -0.99 3.82
CA SER A 99 5.87 0.13 4.74
C SER A 99 4.54 0.02 5.49
N TRP A 100 4.53 0.39 6.74
CA TRP A 100 3.32 0.48 7.55
C TRP A 100 2.56 1.75 7.20
N ILE A 101 1.23 1.63 7.15
CA ILE A 101 0.34 2.78 6.99
C ILE A 101 -0.54 2.87 8.23
N GLU A 102 -0.56 4.04 8.83
CA GLU A 102 -1.42 4.32 9.98
C GLU A 102 -2.37 5.46 9.63
N PHE A 103 -3.66 5.21 9.78
CA PHE A 103 -4.70 6.21 9.66
C PHE A 103 -5.06 6.69 11.06
N ALA A 104 -5.18 8.00 11.25
CA ALA A 104 -5.59 8.57 12.53
C ALA A 104 -6.49 9.79 12.34
N THR A 105 -7.50 9.89 13.19
CA THR A 105 -8.36 11.07 13.24
C THR A 105 -7.75 12.14 14.15
N ASP A 106 -7.93 13.41 13.76
CA ASP A 106 -7.59 14.57 14.56
C ASP A 106 -8.80 15.03 15.40
N ILE A 107 -8.58 15.95 16.33
CA ILE A 107 -9.63 16.59 17.15
C ILE A 107 -10.74 17.25 16.32
N ASN A 108 -10.43 17.64 15.08
CA ASN A 108 -11.35 18.24 14.13
C ASN A 108 -12.06 17.20 13.24
N ASN A 109 -12.01 15.91 13.57
CA ASN A 109 -12.50 14.80 12.75
C ASN A 109 -11.86 14.70 11.35
N VAL A 110 -10.68 15.27 11.15
CA VAL A 110 -9.93 15.13 9.90
C VAL A 110 -9.06 13.90 9.99
N MET A 111 -9.15 13.03 8.97
CA MET A 111 -8.36 11.80 8.91
C MET A 111 -7.04 12.04 8.17
N TYR A 112 -5.97 11.56 8.76
CA TYR A 112 -4.63 11.63 8.20
C TYR A 112 -4.02 10.24 8.06
N ALA A 113 -3.16 10.10 7.06
CA ALA A 113 -2.36 8.91 6.85
C ALA A 113 -0.89 9.20 7.19
N TYR A 114 -0.26 8.25 7.86
CA TYR A 114 1.16 8.26 8.18
C TYR A 114 1.80 7.04 7.54
N ILE A 115 2.82 7.25 6.73
CA ILE A 115 3.59 6.17 6.10
C ILE A 115 4.92 6.07 6.86
N ASP A 116 5.19 4.91 7.45
CA ASP A 116 6.38 4.64 8.27
C ASP A 116 6.63 5.68 9.36
N ARG A 117 5.56 6.21 9.96
CA ARG A 117 5.60 7.28 10.99
C ARG A 117 6.26 8.58 10.53
N LYS A 118 6.37 8.78 9.23
CA LYS A 118 6.95 10.00 8.65
C LYS A 118 5.89 11.09 8.46
N LYS A 119 5.88 11.75 7.32
CA LYS A 119 4.97 12.86 7.04
C LYS A 119 3.49 12.51 7.25
N LYS A 120 2.81 13.38 7.98
CA LYS A 120 1.36 13.45 8.09
C LYS A 120 0.79 13.99 6.76
N LEU A 121 -0.04 13.21 6.08
CA LEU A 121 -0.72 13.67 4.88
C LEU A 121 -2.24 13.42 4.98
N PRO A 122 -3.08 14.27 4.38
CA PRO A 122 -4.51 14.07 4.34
C PRO A 122 -4.84 12.73 3.65
N VAL A 123 -5.80 12.00 4.20
CA VAL A 123 -6.20 10.71 3.64
C VAL A 123 -6.71 10.82 2.20
N THR A 124 -7.39 11.91 1.86
CA THR A 124 -7.86 12.19 0.50
C THR A 124 -6.73 12.27 -0.50
N THR A 125 -5.58 12.81 -0.12
CA THR A 125 -4.38 12.85 -0.97
C THR A 125 -3.86 11.45 -1.25
N LEU A 126 -3.86 10.57 -0.23
CA LEU A 126 -3.47 9.18 -0.39
C LEU A 126 -4.43 8.44 -1.32
N PHE A 127 -5.75 8.62 -1.15
CA PHE A 127 -6.75 7.98 -2.02
C PHE A 127 -6.62 8.40 -3.48
N ARG A 128 -6.36 9.70 -3.74
CA ARG A 128 -6.09 10.18 -5.09
C ARG A 128 -4.83 9.56 -5.70
N ALA A 129 -3.78 9.39 -4.90
CA ALA A 129 -2.55 8.75 -5.34
C ALA A 129 -2.73 7.25 -5.67
N ILE A 130 -3.67 6.58 -5.00
CA ILE A 130 -4.00 5.15 -5.25
C ILE A 130 -4.89 4.99 -6.50
N GLY A 131 -5.62 6.05 -6.91
CA GLY A 131 -6.42 6.01 -8.13
C GLY A 131 -7.84 6.55 -8.00
N TYR A 132 -8.32 6.89 -6.81
CA TYR A 132 -9.62 7.53 -6.61
C TYR A 132 -9.53 9.03 -6.95
N GLN A 133 -9.84 9.40 -8.17
CA GLN A 133 -9.66 10.77 -8.65
C GLN A 133 -10.85 11.68 -8.31
N GLY A 134 -12.05 11.12 -8.29
CA GLY A 134 -13.29 11.85 -8.05
C GLY A 134 -13.55 12.16 -6.57
N ASP A 135 -14.01 13.38 -6.27
CA ASP A 135 -14.41 13.75 -4.90
C ASP A 135 -15.62 12.92 -4.44
N LYS A 136 -16.55 12.65 -5.36
CA LYS A 136 -17.73 11.83 -5.13
C LYS A 136 -17.34 10.41 -4.71
N GLU A 137 -16.41 9.77 -5.43
CA GLU A 137 -15.94 8.42 -5.12
C GLU A 137 -15.32 8.34 -3.71
N ILE A 138 -14.52 9.35 -3.34
CA ILE A 138 -13.90 9.38 -2.00
C ILE A 138 -14.97 9.57 -0.92
N LEU A 139 -15.97 10.41 -1.13
CA LEU A 139 -17.05 10.64 -0.16
C LEU A 139 -17.94 9.39 -0.02
N GLU A 140 -18.19 8.67 -1.10
CA GLU A 140 -18.94 7.40 -1.10
C GLU A 140 -18.24 6.30 -0.30
N ILE A 141 -16.89 6.19 -0.39
CA ILE A 141 -16.11 5.23 0.40
C ILE A 141 -16.32 5.42 1.91
N PHE A 142 -16.46 6.68 2.35
CA PHE A 142 -16.64 7.02 3.75
C PHE A 142 -18.12 7.11 4.18
N ASP A 143 -19.06 6.85 3.25
CA ASP A 143 -20.50 7.02 3.47
C ASP A 143 -20.83 8.43 4.02
N LEU A 144 -20.14 9.43 3.51
CA LEU A 144 -20.28 10.84 3.90
C LEU A 144 -21.05 11.65 2.86
N ALA A 145 -21.43 11.05 1.74
CA ALA A 145 -22.23 11.70 0.70
C ALA A 145 -23.70 11.68 1.11
N GLU A 146 -24.31 12.85 1.25
CA GLU A 146 -25.73 13.03 1.51
C GLU A 146 -26.36 13.65 0.25
N GLU A 147 -27.29 12.92 -0.39
CA GLU A 147 -28.07 13.45 -1.50
C GLU A 147 -29.20 14.34 -0.99
N ILE A 148 -29.20 15.59 -1.41
CA ILE A 148 -30.19 16.56 -1.03
C ILE A 148 -31.01 16.92 -2.28
N LYS A 149 -32.31 16.63 -2.25
CA LYS A 149 -33.21 17.10 -3.31
C LYS A 149 -33.35 18.61 -3.23
N VAL A 150 -33.09 19.32 -4.34
CA VAL A 150 -33.20 20.77 -4.47
C VAL A 150 -34.66 21.19 -4.54
N THR A 151 -35.35 21.12 -3.41
CA THR A 151 -36.72 21.62 -3.23
C THR A 151 -36.71 22.71 -2.17
N LYS A 152 -37.72 23.60 -2.15
CA LYS A 152 -37.85 24.65 -1.11
C LYS A 152 -37.79 24.08 0.32
N ALA A 153 -38.32 22.87 0.53
CA ALA A 153 -38.27 22.17 1.81
C ALA A 153 -36.90 21.55 2.10
N GLY A 154 -36.24 21.03 1.07
CA GLY A 154 -34.86 20.46 1.18
C GLY A 154 -33.83 21.55 1.49
N LEU A 155 -33.87 22.67 0.77
CA LEU A 155 -32.99 23.83 1.00
C LEU A 155 -33.15 24.42 2.41
N LYS A 156 -34.35 24.49 2.96
CA LYS A 156 -34.58 24.95 4.34
C LYS A 156 -33.88 24.06 5.39
N LYS A 157 -33.76 22.76 5.12
CA LYS A 157 -33.07 21.83 6.06
C LYS A 157 -31.57 22.01 6.11
N VAL A 158 -30.96 22.49 5.05
CA VAL A 158 -29.50 22.66 4.92
C VAL A 158 -29.03 24.12 5.02
N LEU A 159 -29.98 25.06 5.04
CA LEU A 159 -29.68 26.47 5.19
C LEU A 159 -28.80 26.70 6.46
N ASN A 160 -27.73 27.45 6.30
CA ASN A 160 -26.75 27.76 7.36
C ASN A 160 -25.98 26.53 7.93
N ARG A 161 -26.04 25.36 7.29
CA ARG A 161 -25.15 24.26 7.63
C ARG A 161 -23.79 24.44 6.94
N LYS A 162 -22.73 23.98 7.61
CA LYS A 162 -21.43 23.88 6.97
C LYS A 162 -21.45 22.71 5.98
N LEU A 163 -21.13 22.98 4.73
CA LEU A 163 -21.03 21.96 3.71
C LEU A 163 -19.86 20.99 3.98
N ALA A 164 -18.77 21.52 4.52
CA ALA A 164 -17.61 20.73 4.98
C ALA A 164 -16.88 21.43 6.11
N ALA A 165 -16.23 20.67 6.98
CA ALA A 165 -15.38 21.24 8.03
C ALA A 165 -14.10 21.85 7.44
N ARG A 166 -13.62 21.29 6.31
CA ARG A 166 -12.46 21.76 5.55
C ARG A 166 -12.66 21.45 4.09
N VAL A 167 -12.64 22.46 3.25
CA VAL A 167 -12.76 22.31 1.80
C VAL A 167 -11.34 22.19 1.23
N LEU A 168 -11.06 21.09 0.55
CA LEU A 168 -9.79 20.89 -0.16
C LEU A 168 -9.81 21.47 -1.57
N ARG A 169 -10.99 21.63 -2.15
CA ARG A 169 -11.23 22.19 -3.46
C ARG A 169 -12.63 22.79 -3.50
N THR A 170 -12.74 24.00 -3.99
CA THR A 170 -14.01 24.64 -4.26
C THR A 170 -14.41 24.34 -5.71
N TRP A 171 -15.66 23.99 -5.94
CA TRP A 171 -16.26 23.84 -7.26
C TRP A 171 -17.68 24.42 -7.24
N PHE A 172 -18.14 24.83 -8.40
CA PHE A 172 -19.50 25.29 -8.59
C PHE A 172 -20.25 24.21 -9.34
N GLU A 173 -21.46 23.87 -8.90
CA GLU A 173 -22.39 23.02 -9.62
C GLU A 173 -23.71 23.76 -9.78
N ASP A 174 -24.25 23.72 -10.99
CA ASP A 174 -25.53 24.31 -11.30
C ASP A 174 -26.63 23.26 -11.13
N PHE A 175 -27.56 23.53 -10.25
CA PHE A 175 -28.73 22.70 -10.02
C PHE A 175 -29.97 23.41 -10.61
N VAL A 176 -30.82 22.65 -11.30
CA VAL A 176 -32.11 23.12 -11.75
C VAL A 176 -33.14 22.78 -10.68
N ASP A 177 -33.84 23.81 -10.17
CA ASP A 177 -35.00 23.60 -9.30
C ASP A 177 -36.13 22.97 -10.12
N GLU A 178 -36.52 21.74 -9.78
CA GLU A 178 -37.53 20.97 -10.51
C GLU A 178 -38.90 21.63 -10.47
N ASP A 179 -39.19 22.46 -9.44
CA ASP A 179 -40.50 23.13 -9.29
C ASP A 179 -40.55 24.48 -9.99
N THR A 180 -39.46 25.22 -10.05
CA THR A 180 -39.43 26.60 -10.61
C THR A 180 -38.67 26.69 -11.93
N GLY A 181 -37.82 25.69 -12.25
CA GLY A 181 -36.96 25.70 -13.43
C GLY A 181 -35.79 26.70 -13.33
N GLU A 182 -35.57 27.30 -12.16
CA GLU A 182 -34.46 28.24 -11.94
C GLU A 182 -33.16 27.47 -11.74
N VAL A 183 -32.06 27.98 -12.32
CA VAL A 183 -30.71 27.45 -12.12
C VAL A 183 -30.13 28.07 -10.87
N ILE A 184 -29.75 27.22 -9.91
CA ILE A 184 -29.12 27.62 -8.66
C ILE A 184 -27.69 27.14 -8.70
N SER A 185 -26.72 28.08 -8.71
CA SER A 185 -25.29 27.75 -8.55
C SER A 185 -24.93 27.64 -7.07
N ILE A 186 -24.35 26.51 -6.68
CA ILE A 186 -23.89 26.24 -5.31
C ILE A 186 -22.38 26.12 -5.33
N GLU A 187 -21.71 26.90 -4.47
CA GLU A 187 -20.28 26.84 -4.23
C GLU A 187 -19.91 25.81 -3.15
#